data_835adb9f19e28655b1b00e16f8118011
#
_entry.id   835adb9f19e28655b1b00e16f8118011
#
_cell.length_a   1.000
_cell.length_b   1.000
_cell.length_c   1.000
_cell.angle_alpha   90.00
_cell.angle_beta   90.00
_cell.angle_gamma   90.00
#
_symmetry.space_group_name_H-M   'P 1'
#
loop_
_entity.id
_entity.type
_entity.pdbx_description
1 polymer ?
#
loop_
_entity_poly.entity_id
_entity_poly.type
_entity_poly.pdbx_seq_one_letter_code
_entity_poly.pdbx_strand_id
1 'polypeptide(L)'
;TLARYGNTPGVIPVCATGNEGNASHHYYGSVSETYTPKNVEFLVSEGNRGFTLELWGQAPQLFSVGFRSPGGETIPRIPVSLNQEQRITFVLERTVIYVNYEVVQATTGSQLILIRMLDPTPGIWTLQVYRAFPSPPDFHIWLPITGFSTSDVTFLEPDPYTTLTTPSATVPVLSPSTYQAANNSFSPESGRGFTRLGEIKPDFAAP
;
A
#
# COMPACT_ATOMS: atom_id res chain seq x y z
N THR A 1 -18.64 13.65 5.06
CA THR A 1 -17.30 13.07 5.27
C THR A 1 -16.64 13.70 6.49
N LEU A 2 -15.69 13.00 7.16
CA LEU A 2 -14.97 13.50 8.34
C LEU A 2 -14.24 14.80 8.08
N ALA A 3 -13.68 15.01 6.90
CA ALA A 3 -13.06 16.26 6.47
C ALA A 3 -14.02 17.45 6.57
N ARG A 4 -15.30 17.26 6.26
CA ARG A 4 -16.32 18.31 6.40
C ARG A 4 -16.59 18.62 7.87
N TYR A 5 -16.66 17.61 8.74
CA TYR A 5 -16.88 17.81 10.17
C TYR A 5 -15.70 18.52 10.84
N GLY A 6 -14.45 18.17 10.50
CA GLY A 6 -13.27 18.82 11.06
C GLY A 6 -13.14 20.31 10.70
N ASN A 7 -13.84 20.78 9.66
CA ASN A 7 -13.92 22.19 9.29
C ASN A 7 -15.15 22.91 9.86
N THR A 8 -15.96 22.23 10.71
CA THR A 8 -17.14 22.80 11.34
C THR A 8 -16.76 23.36 12.71
N PRO A 9 -16.99 24.65 13.02
CA PRO A 9 -16.67 25.20 14.32
C PRO A 9 -17.34 24.43 15.47
N GLY A 10 -16.56 24.10 16.49
CA GLY A 10 -17.04 23.36 17.69
C GLY A 10 -17.07 21.83 17.50
N VAL A 11 -16.67 21.29 16.35
CA VAL A 11 -16.57 19.84 16.10
C VAL A 11 -15.10 19.44 15.93
N ILE A 12 -14.64 18.50 16.74
CA ILE A 12 -13.27 17.98 16.69
C ILE A 12 -13.34 16.46 16.49
N PRO A 13 -13.20 15.96 15.24
CA PRO A 13 -13.10 14.54 15.00
C PRO A 13 -11.74 14.02 15.46
N VAL A 14 -11.73 12.90 16.18
CA VAL A 14 -10.51 12.22 16.62
C VAL A 14 -10.55 10.79 16.10
N CYS A 15 -9.46 10.32 15.52
CA CYS A 15 -9.33 8.95 15.00
C CYS A 15 -7.99 8.35 15.37
N ALA A 16 -8.01 7.10 15.85
CA ALA A 16 -6.78 6.35 16.11
C ALA A 16 -5.97 6.15 14.83
N THR A 17 -4.65 6.13 14.97
CA THR A 17 -3.69 5.94 13.85
C THR A 17 -3.69 4.53 13.26
N GLY A 18 -4.33 3.57 13.94
CA GLY A 18 -4.28 2.15 13.58
C GLY A 18 -3.09 1.42 14.17
N ASN A 19 -3.01 0.11 13.91
CA ASN A 19 -2.03 -0.81 14.48
C ASN A 19 -1.12 -1.43 13.40
N GLU A 20 -0.83 -0.68 12.34
CA GLU A 20 -0.09 -1.18 11.19
C GLU A 20 1.41 -0.85 11.21
N GLY A 21 1.90 -0.18 12.28
CA GLY A 21 3.30 0.27 12.37
C GLY A 21 4.36 -0.83 12.31
N ASN A 22 4.03 -2.05 12.73
CA ASN A 22 4.91 -3.23 12.67
C ASN A 22 4.28 -4.43 11.93
N ALA A 23 3.16 -4.22 11.24
CA ALA A 23 2.44 -5.29 10.56
C ALA A 23 3.08 -5.73 9.23
N SER A 24 4.09 -5.02 8.74
CA SER A 24 4.78 -5.30 7.47
C SER A 24 3.85 -5.20 6.23
N HIS A 25 2.85 -4.34 6.29
CA HIS A 25 1.85 -4.15 5.23
C HIS A 25 2.10 -2.94 4.34
N HIS A 26 3.17 -2.18 4.57
CA HIS A 26 3.56 -1.05 3.75
C HIS A 26 4.97 -1.24 3.19
N TYR A 27 5.14 -0.85 1.93
CA TYR A 27 6.43 -0.80 1.24
C TYR A 27 6.60 0.57 0.59
N TYR A 28 7.77 1.18 0.80
CA TYR A 28 8.20 2.37 0.07
C TYR A 28 9.40 2.04 -0.80
N GLY A 29 9.39 2.46 -2.05
CA GLY A 29 10.48 2.19 -2.97
C GLY A 29 10.63 3.21 -4.07
N SER A 30 11.75 3.08 -4.78
CA SER A 30 12.10 3.94 -5.92
C SER A 30 12.58 3.09 -7.09
N VAL A 31 12.16 3.45 -8.30
CA VAL A 31 12.67 2.84 -9.54
C VAL A 31 13.77 3.71 -10.09
N SER A 32 15.03 3.26 -10.00
CA SER A 32 16.21 4.03 -10.41
C SER A 32 16.34 4.15 -11.93
N GLU A 33 15.92 3.14 -12.68
CA GLU A 33 16.09 3.06 -14.14
C GLU A 33 14.76 2.83 -14.87
N THR A 34 14.64 3.36 -16.08
CA THR A 34 13.37 3.24 -16.84
C THR A 34 13.10 1.83 -17.36
N TYR A 35 14.14 1.05 -17.65
CA TYR A 35 13.99 -0.28 -18.25
C TYR A 35 14.20 -1.43 -17.27
N THR A 36 14.78 -1.16 -16.11
CA THR A 36 15.02 -2.14 -15.06
C THR A 36 13.96 -2.00 -13.97
N PRO A 37 13.15 -3.04 -13.70
CA PRO A 37 12.14 -2.94 -12.65
C PRO A 37 12.76 -2.93 -11.27
N LYS A 38 12.09 -2.28 -10.33
CA LYS A 38 12.29 -2.52 -8.90
C LYS A 38 11.51 -3.79 -8.53
N ASN A 39 12.19 -4.79 -8.03
CA ASN A 39 11.57 -5.99 -7.48
C ASN A 39 11.14 -5.71 -6.04
N VAL A 40 9.88 -6.04 -5.75
CA VAL A 40 9.29 -5.96 -4.42
C VAL A 40 8.79 -7.35 -4.06
N GLU A 41 9.35 -7.92 -2.99
CA GLU A 41 9.01 -9.28 -2.56
C GLU A 41 8.02 -9.23 -1.39
N PHE A 42 7.03 -10.10 -1.46
CA PHE A 42 6.05 -10.31 -0.41
C PHE A 42 5.74 -11.80 -0.23
N LEU A 43 5.51 -12.18 1.01
CA LEU A 43 5.17 -13.54 1.39
C LEU A 43 3.65 -13.68 1.48
N VAL A 44 3.11 -14.70 0.84
CA VAL A 44 1.72 -15.12 0.99
C VAL A 44 1.71 -16.39 1.83
N SER A 45 1.01 -16.34 2.97
CA SER A 45 0.87 -17.49 3.87
C SER A 45 -0.14 -18.51 3.33
N GLU A 46 -0.04 -19.76 3.81
CA GLU A 46 -1.00 -20.81 3.48
C GLU A 46 -2.43 -20.43 3.87
N GLY A 47 -3.40 -20.89 3.08
CA GLY A 47 -4.82 -20.65 3.33
C GLY A 47 -5.34 -19.29 2.90
N ASN A 48 -4.50 -18.45 2.28
CA ASN A 48 -4.95 -17.18 1.73
C ASN A 48 -5.83 -17.42 0.49
N ARG A 49 -7.05 -16.87 0.50
CA ARG A 49 -8.01 -16.99 -0.61
C ARG A 49 -8.01 -15.81 -1.57
N GLY A 50 -7.31 -14.75 -1.20
CA GLY A 50 -7.19 -13.57 -2.02
C GLY A 50 -7.07 -12.29 -1.20
N PHE A 51 -6.48 -11.29 -1.83
CA PHE A 51 -6.28 -9.96 -1.26
C PHE A 51 -6.08 -8.93 -2.38
N THR A 52 -6.03 -7.66 -2.00
CA THR A 52 -5.77 -6.56 -2.93
C THR A 52 -4.56 -5.77 -2.45
N LEU A 53 -3.61 -5.52 -3.36
CA LEU A 53 -2.53 -4.54 -3.14
C LEU A 53 -2.91 -3.24 -3.82
N GLU A 54 -2.49 -2.13 -3.22
CA GLU A 54 -2.61 -0.80 -3.79
C GLU A 54 -1.21 -0.21 -4.01
N LEU A 55 -0.84 0.03 -5.28
CA LEU A 55 0.37 0.77 -5.61
C LEU A 55 0.00 2.21 -5.97
N TRP A 56 0.64 3.14 -5.30
CA TRP A 56 0.42 4.57 -5.48
C TRP A 56 1.69 5.27 -5.97
N GLY A 57 1.56 6.03 -7.05
CA GLY A 57 2.61 6.88 -7.61
C GLY A 57 2.17 8.32 -7.72
N GLN A 58 3.12 9.24 -7.63
CA GLN A 58 2.85 10.68 -7.78
C GLN A 58 2.91 11.08 -9.26
N ALA A 59 1.91 11.84 -9.72
CA ALA A 59 1.94 12.42 -11.06
C ALA A 59 3.17 13.35 -11.25
N PRO A 60 3.73 13.44 -12.46
CA PRO A 60 3.28 12.87 -13.73
C PRO A 60 3.76 11.44 -14.00
N GLN A 61 4.34 10.73 -13.03
CA GLN A 61 4.86 9.39 -13.21
C GLN A 61 3.74 8.40 -13.56
N LEU A 62 4.08 7.46 -14.44
CA LEU A 62 3.26 6.30 -14.76
C LEU A 62 4.06 5.04 -14.44
N PHE A 63 3.61 4.35 -13.41
CA PHE A 63 4.10 3.03 -13.08
C PHE A 63 3.30 1.95 -13.83
N SER A 64 3.94 0.81 -14.04
CA SER A 64 3.32 -0.41 -14.53
C SER A 64 3.97 -1.60 -13.86
N VAL A 65 3.31 -2.74 -13.86
CA VAL A 65 3.72 -3.88 -13.07
C VAL A 65 3.92 -5.14 -13.89
N GLY A 66 4.72 -6.05 -13.38
CA GLY A 66 4.86 -7.43 -13.79
C GLY A 66 4.93 -8.32 -12.56
N PHE A 67 4.90 -9.64 -12.72
CA PHE A 67 4.86 -10.57 -11.60
C PHE A 67 5.78 -11.75 -11.83
N ARG A 68 6.32 -12.28 -10.74
CA ARG A 68 6.94 -13.59 -10.69
C ARG A 68 6.33 -14.36 -9.53
N SER A 69 5.84 -15.56 -9.83
CA SER A 69 5.23 -16.44 -8.85
C SER A 69 6.25 -17.21 -8.02
N PRO A 70 5.84 -17.83 -6.89
CA PRO A 70 6.71 -18.72 -6.12
C PRO A 70 7.23 -19.90 -6.92
N GLY A 71 6.46 -20.42 -7.88
CA GLY A 71 6.87 -21.46 -8.82
C GLY A 71 7.83 -21.00 -9.93
N GLY A 72 8.12 -19.69 -10.00
CA GLY A 72 9.05 -19.12 -10.98
C GLY A 72 8.41 -18.70 -12.30
N GLU A 73 7.09 -18.86 -12.46
CA GLU A 73 6.39 -18.35 -13.64
C GLU A 73 6.41 -16.81 -13.64
N THR A 74 6.75 -16.23 -14.79
CA THR A 74 6.91 -14.77 -14.92
C THR A 74 5.87 -14.20 -15.87
N ILE A 75 5.13 -13.21 -15.40
CA ILE A 75 4.28 -12.36 -16.22
C ILE A 75 5.08 -11.09 -16.52
N PRO A 76 5.38 -10.81 -17.78
CA PRO A 76 6.16 -9.62 -18.15
C PRO A 76 5.38 -8.34 -17.84
N ARG A 77 6.06 -7.20 -18.05
CA ARG A 77 5.46 -5.88 -17.87
C ARG A 77 4.08 -5.78 -18.52
N ILE A 78 3.07 -5.49 -17.72
CA ILE A 78 1.67 -5.29 -18.13
C ILE A 78 1.52 -3.82 -18.50
N PRO A 79 1.19 -3.49 -19.76
CA PRO A 79 1.03 -2.11 -20.19
C PRO A 79 -0.11 -1.40 -19.45
N VAL A 80 0.06 -0.10 -19.21
CA VAL A 80 -1.01 0.73 -18.67
C VAL A 80 -2.18 0.74 -19.64
N SER A 81 -3.36 0.35 -19.17
CA SER A 81 -4.60 0.34 -19.94
C SER A 81 -5.64 1.20 -19.21
N LEU A 82 -6.28 2.11 -19.95
CA LEU A 82 -7.31 2.97 -19.40
C LEU A 82 -8.66 2.26 -19.43
N ASN A 83 -9.37 2.32 -18.30
CA ASN A 83 -10.74 1.81 -18.17
C ASN A 83 -10.94 0.31 -18.48
N GLN A 84 -9.89 -0.48 -18.38
CA GLN A 84 -9.95 -1.93 -18.56
C GLN A 84 -9.21 -2.65 -17.45
N GLU A 85 -9.92 -3.50 -16.72
CA GLU A 85 -9.30 -4.44 -15.79
C GLU A 85 -8.63 -5.56 -16.61
N GLN A 86 -7.35 -5.77 -16.40
CA GLN A 86 -6.60 -6.82 -17.07
C GLN A 86 -6.57 -8.07 -16.20
N ARG A 87 -7.10 -9.16 -16.73
CA ARG A 87 -7.10 -10.47 -16.07
C ARG A 87 -5.90 -11.30 -16.53
N ILE A 88 -5.07 -11.71 -15.58
CA ILE A 88 -3.89 -12.54 -15.79
C ILE A 88 -4.11 -13.89 -15.12
N THR A 89 -3.86 -14.96 -15.86
CA THR A 89 -3.89 -16.34 -15.36
C THR A 89 -2.52 -16.96 -15.49
N PHE A 90 -2.07 -17.64 -14.45
CA PHE A 90 -0.87 -18.44 -14.48
C PHE A 90 -1.18 -19.83 -15.08
N VAL A 91 -0.18 -20.42 -15.72
CA VAL A 91 -0.32 -21.76 -16.33
C VAL A 91 0.03 -22.84 -15.31
N LEU A 92 1.03 -22.58 -14.50
CA LEU A 92 1.55 -23.54 -13.51
C LEU A 92 0.85 -23.44 -12.15
N GLU A 93 0.05 -22.40 -11.94
CA GLU A 93 -0.58 -22.09 -10.66
C GLU A 93 -2.05 -21.75 -10.82
N ARG A 94 -2.83 -21.90 -9.73
CA ARG A 94 -4.27 -21.57 -9.75
C ARG A 94 -4.54 -20.08 -9.63
N THR A 95 -3.53 -19.29 -9.33
CA THR A 95 -3.63 -17.86 -9.07
C THR A 95 -4.16 -17.10 -10.27
N VAL A 96 -5.11 -16.23 -10.01
CA VAL A 96 -5.61 -15.23 -10.97
C VAL A 96 -5.34 -13.85 -10.42
N ILE A 97 -4.72 -12.99 -11.22
CA ILE A 97 -4.45 -11.60 -10.87
C ILE A 97 -5.30 -10.69 -11.75
N TYR A 98 -5.93 -9.71 -11.13
CA TYR A 98 -6.59 -8.61 -11.82
C TYR A 98 -5.83 -7.32 -11.57
N VAL A 99 -5.47 -6.62 -12.64
CA VAL A 99 -4.75 -5.34 -12.57
C VAL A 99 -5.62 -4.25 -13.17
N ASN A 100 -5.90 -3.23 -12.39
CA ASN A 100 -6.63 -2.04 -12.83
C ASN A 100 -5.77 -0.79 -12.64
N TYR A 101 -5.63 0.01 -13.70
CA TYR A 101 -4.86 1.24 -13.71
C TYR A 101 -5.79 2.46 -13.64
N GLU A 102 -5.79 3.16 -12.53
CA GLU A 102 -6.36 4.49 -12.38
C GLU A 102 -5.23 5.51 -12.51
N VAL A 103 -5.05 6.03 -13.73
CA VAL A 103 -3.90 6.88 -14.07
C VAL A 103 -3.92 8.21 -13.32
N VAL A 104 -5.12 8.74 -13.06
CA VAL A 104 -5.33 9.96 -12.26
C VAL A 104 -6.51 9.72 -11.33
N GLN A 105 -6.21 9.44 -10.08
CA GLN A 105 -7.21 9.29 -9.04
C GLN A 105 -7.81 10.67 -8.71
N ALA A 106 -9.13 10.79 -8.81
CA ALA A 106 -9.84 12.07 -8.83
C ALA A 106 -9.62 12.97 -7.60
N THR A 107 -9.36 12.38 -6.43
CA THR A 107 -9.20 13.15 -5.18
C THR A 107 -7.76 13.57 -4.90
N THR A 108 -6.77 12.82 -5.38
CA THR A 108 -5.36 13.04 -5.06
C THR A 108 -4.51 13.45 -6.26
N GLY A 109 -5.00 13.26 -7.48
CA GLY A 109 -4.23 13.46 -8.71
C GLY A 109 -3.12 12.44 -8.92
N SER A 110 -2.99 11.44 -8.05
CA SER A 110 -1.97 10.40 -8.10
C SER A 110 -2.42 9.23 -8.96
N GLN A 111 -1.45 8.45 -9.48
CA GLN A 111 -1.75 7.15 -10.05
C GLN A 111 -2.05 6.13 -8.95
N LEU A 112 -3.08 5.31 -9.17
CA LEU A 112 -3.37 4.13 -8.37
C LEU A 112 -3.37 2.89 -9.29
N ILE A 113 -2.66 1.85 -8.89
CA ILE A 113 -2.74 0.52 -9.49
C ILE A 113 -3.35 -0.41 -8.45
N LEU A 114 -4.56 -0.88 -8.73
CA LEU A 114 -5.22 -1.90 -7.93
C LEU A 114 -4.86 -3.29 -8.47
N ILE A 115 -4.30 -4.13 -7.61
CA ILE A 115 -3.88 -5.48 -7.93
C ILE A 115 -4.63 -6.43 -7.02
N ARG A 116 -5.61 -7.13 -7.57
CA ARG A 116 -6.39 -8.13 -6.84
C ARG A 116 -5.91 -9.53 -7.19
N MET A 117 -5.46 -10.26 -6.19
CA MET A 117 -5.04 -11.65 -6.32
C MET A 117 -6.14 -12.57 -5.79
N LEU A 118 -6.49 -13.61 -6.55
CA LEU A 118 -7.42 -14.66 -6.17
C LEU A 118 -6.68 -16.00 -6.13
N ASP A 119 -6.95 -16.79 -5.08
CA ASP A 119 -6.35 -18.09 -4.82
C ASP A 119 -4.81 -18.08 -5.01
N PRO A 120 -4.10 -17.14 -4.35
CA PRO A 120 -2.66 -17.01 -4.54
C PRO A 120 -1.94 -18.24 -4.02
N THR A 121 -1.01 -18.78 -4.80
CA THR A 121 -0.10 -19.85 -4.35
C THR A 121 0.72 -19.34 -3.16
N PRO A 122 0.78 -20.08 -2.04
CA PRO A 122 1.61 -19.71 -0.91
C PRO A 122 3.09 -19.65 -1.27
N GLY A 123 3.81 -18.70 -0.68
CA GLY A 123 5.24 -18.51 -0.90
C GLY A 123 5.59 -17.07 -1.26
N ILE A 124 6.83 -16.88 -1.73
CA ILE A 124 7.35 -15.55 -2.04
C ILE A 124 6.97 -15.18 -3.48
N TRP A 125 6.21 -14.10 -3.59
CA TRP A 125 5.88 -13.44 -4.84
C TRP A 125 6.80 -12.24 -5.07
N THR A 126 7.13 -11.97 -6.32
CA THR A 126 7.85 -10.75 -6.71
C THR A 126 6.92 -9.89 -7.57
N LEU A 127 6.63 -8.68 -7.10
CA LEU A 127 6.03 -7.62 -7.90
C LEU A 127 7.16 -6.82 -8.56
N GLN A 128 7.15 -6.74 -9.87
CA GLN A 128 8.10 -5.97 -10.66
C GLN A 128 7.49 -4.61 -11.00
N VAL A 129 8.05 -3.53 -10.47
CA VAL A 129 7.55 -2.18 -10.69
C VAL A 129 8.42 -1.45 -11.70
N TYR A 130 7.82 -1.01 -12.80
CA TYR A 130 8.46 -0.27 -13.88
C TYR A 130 7.98 1.19 -13.87
N ARG A 131 8.83 2.11 -14.28
CA ARG A 131 8.46 3.51 -14.48
C ARG A 131 8.46 3.88 -15.96
N ALA A 132 7.66 4.90 -16.34
CA ALA A 132 7.64 5.45 -17.70
C ALA A 132 8.52 6.70 -17.84
N PHE A 133 8.60 7.54 -16.78
CA PHE A 133 9.31 8.81 -16.80
C PHE A 133 10.45 8.82 -15.77
N PRO A 134 11.48 9.68 -15.93
CA PRO A 134 12.60 9.74 -15.00
C PRO A 134 12.23 10.19 -13.58
N SER A 135 11.21 11.04 -13.42
CA SER A 135 10.81 11.61 -12.13
C SER A 135 9.31 11.85 -12.07
N PRO A 136 8.69 11.73 -10.89
CA PRO A 136 9.24 11.22 -9.62
C PRO A 136 9.42 9.69 -9.67
N PRO A 137 10.50 9.14 -9.09
CA PRO A 137 10.78 7.70 -9.16
C PRO A 137 10.09 6.87 -8.07
N ASP A 138 9.52 7.54 -7.07
CA ASP A 138 9.08 6.92 -5.81
C ASP A 138 7.64 6.43 -5.89
N PHE A 139 7.38 5.35 -5.17
CA PHE A 139 6.06 4.75 -5.06
C PHE A 139 5.86 4.11 -3.68
N HIS A 140 4.61 3.96 -3.31
CA HIS A 140 4.18 3.25 -2.11
C HIS A 140 3.31 2.06 -2.50
N ILE A 141 3.40 0.98 -1.73
CA ILE A 141 2.48 -0.16 -1.85
C ILE A 141 1.91 -0.49 -0.49
N TRP A 142 0.60 -0.69 -0.44
CA TRP A 142 -0.08 -1.20 0.75
C TRP A 142 -0.72 -2.54 0.49
N LEU A 143 -0.57 -3.44 1.45
CA LEU A 143 -1.34 -4.66 1.62
C LEU A 143 -2.60 -4.36 2.47
N PRO A 144 -3.58 -5.26 2.51
CA PRO A 144 -4.72 -5.10 3.41
C PRO A 144 -4.27 -4.97 4.86
N ILE A 145 -4.96 -4.13 5.62
CA ILE A 145 -4.72 -4.01 7.06
C ILE A 145 -5.04 -5.32 7.79
N THR A 146 -4.43 -5.51 8.95
CA THR A 146 -4.62 -6.68 9.80
C THR A 146 -6.09 -7.04 10.00
N GLY A 147 -6.45 -8.29 9.75
CA GLY A 147 -7.81 -8.81 9.87
C GLY A 147 -8.69 -8.68 8.60
N PHE A 148 -8.20 -8.06 7.53
CA PHE A 148 -8.92 -7.96 6.25
C PHE A 148 -8.49 -8.99 5.21
N SER A 149 -7.52 -9.84 5.53
CA SER A 149 -7.14 -11.00 4.72
C SER A 149 -7.47 -12.29 5.46
N THR A 150 -7.69 -13.38 4.73
CA THR A 150 -8.00 -14.72 5.30
C THR A 150 -6.78 -15.38 5.95
N SER A 151 -5.59 -14.99 5.56
CA SER A 151 -4.32 -15.32 6.20
C SER A 151 -3.29 -14.24 5.87
N ASP A 152 -2.14 -14.27 6.55
CA ASP A 152 -1.17 -13.19 6.48
C ASP A 152 -0.53 -13.05 5.10
N VAL A 153 -0.35 -11.80 4.71
CA VAL A 153 0.45 -11.37 3.56
C VAL A 153 1.34 -10.24 4.03
N THR A 154 2.65 -10.36 3.86
CA THR A 154 3.61 -9.38 4.39
C THR A 154 4.72 -9.07 3.39
N PHE A 155 5.22 -7.85 3.36
CA PHE A 155 6.45 -7.52 2.62
C PHE A 155 7.67 -8.09 3.33
N LEU A 156 8.67 -8.54 2.57
CA LEU A 156 9.95 -9.00 3.13
C LEU A 156 10.85 -7.83 3.55
N GLU A 157 10.71 -6.69 2.88
CA GLU A 157 11.42 -5.44 3.21
C GLU A 157 10.41 -4.32 3.47
N PRO A 158 9.62 -4.37 4.56
CA PRO A 158 8.58 -3.39 4.83
C PRO A 158 9.15 -2.05 5.28
N ASP A 159 8.44 -0.97 4.96
CA ASP A 159 8.68 0.35 5.54
C ASP A 159 7.67 0.61 6.66
N PRO A 160 8.11 0.86 7.91
CA PRO A 160 7.21 1.07 9.03
C PRO A 160 6.54 2.46 9.05
N TYR A 161 6.99 3.38 8.20
CA TYR A 161 6.42 4.72 8.08
C TYR A 161 5.24 4.74 7.10
N THR A 162 4.46 5.83 7.14
CA THR A 162 3.27 6.00 6.29
C THR A 162 2.24 4.86 6.46
N THR A 163 2.12 4.39 7.71
CA THR A 163 1.24 3.28 8.11
C THR A 163 -0.02 3.75 8.86
N LEU A 164 -0.34 5.04 8.75
CA LEU A 164 -1.58 5.60 9.27
C LEU A 164 -2.78 5.03 8.52
N THR A 165 -3.75 4.50 9.26
CA THR A 165 -4.99 3.99 8.64
C THR A 165 -5.97 5.13 8.37
N THR A 166 -6.75 5.01 7.29
CA THR A 166 -7.85 5.95 7.04
C THR A 166 -8.96 5.73 8.08
N PRO A 167 -9.51 6.79 8.73
CA PRO A 167 -9.39 8.19 8.31
C PRO A 167 -8.36 9.06 9.06
N SER A 168 -7.47 8.49 9.87
CA SER A 168 -6.52 9.26 10.68
C SER A 168 -5.54 10.11 9.86
N ALA A 169 -5.26 9.72 8.62
CA ALA A 169 -4.44 10.49 7.70
C ALA A 169 -5.11 11.77 7.15
N THR A 170 -6.37 12.04 7.52
CA THR A 170 -7.11 13.22 7.05
C THR A 170 -6.72 14.45 7.86
N VAL A 171 -6.28 15.53 7.21
CA VAL A 171 -5.75 16.75 7.87
C VAL A 171 -6.62 17.33 9.00
N PRO A 172 -7.93 17.53 8.82
CA PRO A 172 -8.75 18.12 9.89
C PRO A 172 -9.17 17.15 11.00
N VAL A 173 -8.64 15.92 11.00
CA VAL A 173 -8.92 14.91 12.04
C VAL A 173 -7.73 14.86 12.99
N LEU A 174 -7.94 14.92 14.29
CA LEU A 174 -6.89 14.70 15.28
C LEU A 174 -6.54 13.21 15.37
N SER A 175 -5.26 12.89 15.27
CA SER A 175 -4.77 11.51 15.21
C SER A 175 -3.70 11.28 16.28
N PRO A 176 -4.05 10.59 17.40
CA PRO A 176 -3.06 10.20 18.39
C PRO A 176 -2.29 8.96 17.98
N SER A 177 -0.96 8.99 18.10
CA SER A 177 -0.14 7.77 18.18
C SER A 177 -0.19 7.20 19.61
N THR A 178 0.30 5.97 19.78
CA THR A 178 0.27 5.29 21.08
C THR A 178 1.66 5.13 21.66
N TYR A 179 1.79 5.35 22.97
CA TYR A 179 2.97 5.01 23.75
C TYR A 179 2.61 4.17 24.97
N GLN A 180 3.58 3.42 25.50
CA GLN A 180 3.40 2.61 26.71
C GLN A 180 3.61 3.49 27.95
N ALA A 181 2.56 3.74 28.71
CA ALA A 181 2.61 4.60 29.90
C ALA A 181 3.57 4.11 31.00
N ALA A 182 3.82 2.79 31.07
CA ALA A 182 4.68 2.20 32.10
C ALA A 182 6.16 2.60 31.98
N ASN A 183 6.64 2.82 30.76
CA ASN A 183 8.06 3.10 30.47
C ASN A 183 8.28 4.24 29.48
N ASN A 184 7.23 4.92 29.07
CA ASN A 184 7.23 6.01 28.07
C ASN A 184 7.86 5.60 26.71
N SER A 185 7.87 4.31 26.39
CA SER A 185 8.35 3.85 25.09
C SER A 185 7.28 3.97 24.03
N PHE A 186 7.69 4.22 22.78
CA PHE A 186 6.79 4.19 21.64
C PHE A 186 6.18 2.78 21.47
N SER A 187 4.88 2.69 21.16
CA SER A 187 4.24 1.42 20.84
C SER A 187 4.59 1.02 19.39
N PRO A 188 5.28 -0.11 19.17
CA PRO A 188 5.70 -0.52 17.82
C PRO A 188 4.55 -0.69 16.84
N GLU A 189 3.36 -1.04 17.34
CA GLU A 189 2.15 -1.28 16.56
C GLU A 189 1.52 0.02 16.05
N SER A 190 1.74 1.14 16.78
CA SER A 190 1.11 2.42 16.43
C SER A 190 1.42 2.84 15.01
N GLY A 191 0.39 3.22 14.27
CA GLY A 191 0.55 3.79 12.93
C GLY A 191 1.47 5.01 12.95
N ARG A 192 2.36 5.11 11.96
CA ARG A 192 3.40 6.14 11.85
C ARG A 192 3.18 6.98 10.61
N GLY A 193 3.44 8.28 10.75
CA GLY A 193 3.46 9.24 9.63
C GLY A 193 4.84 9.29 8.94
N PHE A 194 5.02 10.15 8.00
CA PHE A 194 4.06 11.15 7.50
C PHE A 194 2.94 10.50 6.69
N THR A 195 1.93 11.28 6.28
CA THR A 195 1.02 10.79 5.24
C THR A 195 1.76 10.67 3.90
N ARG A 196 1.22 9.92 2.95
CA ARG A 196 1.80 9.80 1.61
C ARG A 196 1.96 11.15 0.88
N LEU A 197 1.16 12.14 1.21
CA LEU A 197 1.23 13.49 0.64
C LEU A 197 2.14 14.43 1.42
N GLY A 198 2.88 13.92 2.43
CA GLY A 198 3.85 14.69 3.21
C GLY A 198 3.23 15.48 4.36
N GLU A 199 1.96 15.28 4.66
CA GLU A 199 1.31 15.92 5.82
C GLU A 199 1.87 15.38 7.12
N ILE A 200 2.08 16.26 8.10
CA ILE A 200 2.58 15.89 9.42
C ILE A 200 1.45 15.24 10.22
N LYS A 201 1.57 13.95 10.43
CA LYS A 201 0.70 13.10 11.25
C LYS A 201 1.57 12.01 11.91
N PRO A 202 1.21 11.48 13.08
CA PRO A 202 0.10 11.85 13.96
C PRO A 202 0.30 13.22 14.60
N ASP A 203 -0.79 13.79 15.20
CA ASP A 203 -0.76 15.15 15.77
C ASP A 203 -0.14 15.17 17.18
N PHE A 204 -0.30 14.09 17.94
CA PHE A 204 0.24 13.93 19.28
C PHE A 204 0.33 12.44 19.65
N ALA A 205 0.89 12.15 20.84
CA ALA A 205 0.94 10.80 21.40
C ALA A 205 0.07 10.72 22.66
N ALA A 206 -0.61 9.58 22.85
CA ALA A 206 -1.40 9.24 24.02
C ALA A 206 -1.07 7.82 24.50
N PRO A 207 -1.30 7.46 25.79
CA PRO A 207 -1.12 6.11 26.30
C PRO A 207 -2.17 5.14 25.74
#